data_0579c856adea5211a2c8f9033cb35494
#
_entry.id   0579c856adea5211a2c8f9033cb35494
#
_cell.length_a   1.000
_cell.length_b   1.000
_cell.length_c   1.000
_cell.angle_alpha   90.00
_cell.angle_beta   90.00
_cell.angle_gamma   90.00
#
_symmetry.space_group_name_H-M   'P 1'
#
loop_
_entity.id
_entity.type
_entity.pdbx_description
1 polymer ?
#
loop_
_entity_poly.entity_id
_entity_poly.type
_entity_poly.pdbx_seq_one_letter_code
_entity_poly.pdbx_strand_id
1 'polypeptide(L)'
;VVEKQHGGLLGASAALTIWSASSAFRAILKGVNKAYNIKENRSFIRRSIIAIICTIALAFTIILTLATLVFGDVLSKYILKYIPYNDFIHKLWNLLRYSIVIVVMIIIFAAIYRYTPSKRTDWSEAIPGAVFVTLGWITVSLAFSFYVNNFANYSRIYGSLATIFVLMTWLYISSIIIIIGGEINSVLGIRKDQLDIR
;
A
#
# COMPACT_ATOMS: atom_id res chain seq x y z
N VAL A 1 -34.64 -20.57 -12.38
CA VAL A 1 -35.19 -19.33 -11.85
C VAL A 1 -34.10 -18.25 -11.92
N VAL A 2 -34.21 -17.43 -13.00
CA VAL A 2 -33.82 -16.04 -13.17
C VAL A 2 -32.52 -15.60 -12.43
N GLU A 3 -31.39 -15.86 -13.04
CA GLU A 3 -30.20 -15.08 -12.92
C GLU A 3 -30.33 -13.80 -13.77
N LYS A 4 -31.13 -12.84 -13.32
CA LYS A 4 -31.08 -11.49 -13.86
C LYS A 4 -29.72 -10.90 -13.45
N GLN A 5 -28.83 -10.83 -14.42
CA GLN A 5 -27.56 -10.12 -14.29
C GLN A 5 -27.86 -8.65 -13.93
N HIS A 6 -27.72 -8.32 -12.66
CA HIS A 6 -27.81 -6.94 -12.16
C HIS A 6 -26.52 -6.17 -12.43
N GLY A 7 -26.02 -6.18 -13.67
CA GLY A 7 -24.78 -5.49 -14.05
C GLY A 7 -24.77 -4.01 -13.66
N GLY A 8 -25.93 -3.35 -13.71
CA GLY A 8 -26.05 -1.98 -13.22
C GLY A 8 -25.84 -1.80 -11.72
N LEU A 9 -26.34 -2.73 -10.90
CA LEU A 9 -26.14 -2.72 -9.45
C LEU A 9 -24.69 -3.02 -9.07
N LEU A 10 -24.06 -3.96 -9.76
CA LEU A 10 -22.63 -4.27 -9.58
C LEU A 10 -21.76 -3.07 -9.95
N GLY A 11 -22.03 -2.40 -11.08
CA GLY A 11 -21.31 -1.21 -11.48
C GLY A 11 -21.48 -0.04 -10.49
N ALA A 12 -22.71 0.21 -10.04
CA ALA A 12 -23.00 1.25 -9.06
C ALA A 12 -22.33 0.98 -7.70
N SER A 13 -22.39 -0.26 -7.21
CA SER A 13 -21.76 -0.63 -5.94
C SER A 13 -20.23 -0.57 -6.02
N ALA A 14 -19.62 -0.97 -7.12
CA ALA A 14 -18.18 -0.83 -7.35
C ALA A 14 -17.77 0.65 -7.38
N ALA A 15 -18.49 1.50 -8.08
CA ALA A 15 -18.23 2.93 -8.14
C ALA A 15 -18.34 3.59 -6.75
N LEU A 16 -19.37 3.26 -5.97
CA LEU A 16 -19.55 3.75 -4.60
C LEU A 16 -18.41 3.26 -3.68
N THR A 17 -17.98 2.02 -3.83
CA THR A 17 -16.87 1.46 -3.04
C THR A 17 -15.57 2.20 -3.33
N ILE A 18 -15.23 2.41 -4.61
CA ILE A 18 -14.03 3.17 -5.01
C ILE A 18 -14.11 4.61 -4.51
N TRP A 19 -15.28 5.25 -4.61
CA TRP A 19 -15.49 6.61 -4.11
C TRP A 19 -15.28 6.70 -2.60
N SER A 20 -15.85 5.76 -1.84
CA SER A 20 -15.71 5.69 -0.39
C SER A 20 -14.26 5.42 0.03
N ALA A 21 -13.59 4.44 -0.59
CA ALA A 21 -12.18 4.15 -0.34
C ALA A 21 -11.28 5.35 -0.68
N SER A 22 -11.56 6.07 -1.78
CA SER A 22 -10.81 7.27 -2.15
C SER A 22 -10.97 8.42 -1.15
N SER A 23 -12.04 8.42 -0.34
CA SER A 23 -12.22 9.43 0.71
C SER A 23 -11.19 9.30 1.83
N ALA A 24 -10.84 8.08 2.22
CA ALA A 24 -9.75 7.81 3.16
C ALA A 24 -8.41 8.29 2.58
N PHE A 25 -8.19 8.04 1.28
CA PHE A 25 -6.97 8.51 0.63
C PHE A 25 -6.88 10.03 0.55
N ARG A 26 -8.01 10.74 0.41
CA ARG A 26 -8.03 12.21 0.50
C ARG A 26 -7.58 12.74 1.88
N ALA A 27 -7.83 12.00 2.95
CA ALA A 27 -7.31 12.33 4.28
C ALA A 27 -5.79 12.15 4.36
N ILE A 28 -5.27 11.04 3.80
CA ILE A 28 -3.83 10.79 3.69
C ILE A 28 -3.16 11.90 2.86
N LEU A 29 -3.74 12.29 1.72
CA LEU A 29 -3.25 13.42 0.90
C LEU A 29 -3.08 14.70 1.70
N LYS A 30 -4.06 15.03 2.55
CA LYS A 30 -3.96 16.20 3.44
C LYS A 30 -2.82 16.04 4.46
N GLY A 31 -2.66 14.85 5.03
CA GLY A 31 -1.58 14.55 5.97
C GLY A 31 -0.22 14.70 5.31
N VAL A 32 -0.03 14.13 4.12
CA VAL A 32 1.22 14.24 3.35
C VAL A 32 1.52 15.69 2.97
N ASN A 33 0.55 16.45 2.44
CA ASN A 33 0.75 17.87 2.14
C ASN A 33 1.14 18.67 3.39
N LYS A 34 0.56 18.35 4.56
CA LYS A 34 0.92 18.97 5.82
C LYS A 34 2.36 18.61 6.23
N ALA A 35 2.76 17.34 6.07
CA ALA A 35 4.13 16.87 6.32
C ALA A 35 5.16 17.62 5.45
N TYR A 36 4.82 17.89 4.19
CA TYR A 36 5.66 18.71 3.30
C TYR A 36 5.50 20.24 3.49
N ASN A 37 4.72 20.67 4.48
CA ASN A 37 4.39 22.10 4.73
C ASN A 37 3.86 22.84 3.48
N ILE A 38 3.08 22.13 2.66
CA ILE A 38 2.56 22.63 1.40
C ILE A 38 1.05 22.93 1.54
N LYS A 39 0.63 24.13 1.14
CA LYS A 39 -0.80 24.47 1.03
C LYS A 39 -1.42 23.77 -0.17
N GLU A 40 -2.57 23.12 0.03
CA GLU A 40 -3.33 22.46 -1.03
C GLU A 40 -4.05 23.48 -1.91
N ASN A 41 -3.55 23.70 -3.12
CA ASN A 41 -4.10 24.66 -4.08
C ASN A 41 -4.89 24.00 -5.23
N ARG A 42 -4.99 22.65 -5.23
CA ARG A 42 -5.70 21.91 -6.29
C ARG A 42 -7.21 21.94 -6.06
N SER A 43 -7.97 21.97 -7.16
CA SER A 43 -9.43 21.85 -7.13
C SER A 43 -9.84 20.51 -6.50
N PHE A 44 -11.04 20.46 -5.94
CA PHE A 44 -11.62 19.24 -5.35
C PHE A 44 -11.61 18.06 -6.33
N ILE A 45 -11.94 18.32 -7.62
CA ILE A 45 -11.96 17.30 -8.67
C ILE A 45 -10.57 16.69 -8.87
N ARG A 46 -9.54 17.52 -9.06
CA ARG A 46 -8.16 17.05 -9.26
C ARG A 46 -7.65 16.26 -8.07
N ARG A 47 -7.94 16.70 -6.85
CA ARG A 47 -7.59 15.97 -5.63
C ARG A 47 -8.30 14.62 -5.55
N SER A 48 -9.57 14.55 -5.94
CA SER A 48 -10.34 13.30 -5.96
C SER A 48 -9.80 12.32 -6.99
N ILE A 49 -9.43 12.79 -8.20
CA ILE A 49 -8.81 11.95 -9.22
C ILE A 49 -7.49 11.34 -8.71
N ILE A 50 -6.62 12.14 -8.10
CA ILE A 50 -5.36 11.65 -7.52
C ILE A 50 -5.65 10.60 -6.43
N ALA A 51 -6.61 10.86 -5.55
CA ALA A 51 -6.99 9.91 -4.50
C ALA A 51 -7.49 8.58 -5.08
N ILE A 52 -8.31 8.62 -6.13
CA ILE A 52 -8.80 7.40 -6.82
C ILE A 52 -7.63 6.63 -7.43
N ILE A 53 -6.73 7.29 -8.14
CA ILE A 53 -5.55 6.65 -8.76
C ILE A 53 -4.69 5.99 -7.67
N CYS A 54 -4.41 6.69 -6.57
CA CYS A 54 -3.63 6.14 -5.46
C CYS A 54 -4.35 4.96 -4.78
N THR A 55 -5.67 5.03 -4.62
CA THR A 55 -6.48 3.92 -4.09
C THR A 55 -6.37 2.69 -4.97
N ILE A 56 -6.49 2.86 -6.30
CA ILE A 56 -6.35 1.77 -7.28
C ILE A 56 -4.92 1.19 -7.25
N ALA A 57 -3.90 2.06 -7.16
CA ALA A 57 -2.50 1.62 -7.07
C ALA A 57 -2.24 0.77 -5.81
N LEU A 58 -2.78 1.16 -4.66
CA LEU A 58 -2.70 0.36 -3.43
C LEU A 58 -3.48 -0.95 -3.54
N ALA A 59 -4.70 -0.92 -4.09
CA ALA A 59 -5.48 -2.13 -4.32
C ALA A 59 -4.73 -3.10 -5.24
N PHE A 60 -4.11 -2.60 -6.32
CA PHE A 60 -3.26 -3.39 -7.20
C PHE A 60 -2.07 -4.01 -6.46
N THR A 61 -1.42 -3.26 -5.56
CA THR A 61 -0.32 -3.78 -4.72
C THR A 61 -0.78 -4.95 -3.86
N ILE A 62 -1.95 -4.82 -3.23
CA ILE A 62 -2.53 -5.88 -2.40
C ILE A 62 -2.83 -7.12 -3.24
N ILE A 63 -3.47 -6.95 -4.39
CA ILE A 63 -3.79 -8.06 -5.31
C ILE A 63 -2.51 -8.73 -5.79
N LEU A 64 -1.49 -7.97 -6.19
CA LEU A 64 -0.20 -8.50 -6.63
C LEU A 64 0.49 -9.30 -5.53
N THR A 65 0.47 -8.78 -4.30
CA THR A 65 1.04 -9.48 -3.14
C THR A 65 0.32 -10.80 -2.87
N LEU A 66 -1.01 -10.78 -2.85
CA LEU A 66 -1.82 -11.99 -2.67
C LEU A 66 -1.61 -12.98 -3.82
N ALA A 67 -1.61 -12.51 -5.05
CA ALA A 67 -1.33 -13.35 -6.21
C ALA A 67 0.07 -14.00 -6.11
N THR A 68 1.07 -13.27 -5.70
CA THR A 68 2.43 -13.78 -5.50
C THR A 68 2.49 -14.84 -4.39
N LEU A 69 1.75 -14.65 -3.30
CA LEU A 69 1.69 -15.62 -2.21
C LEU A 69 0.94 -16.90 -2.63
N VAL A 70 -0.22 -16.77 -3.27
CA VAL A 70 -1.08 -17.90 -3.62
C VAL A 70 -0.54 -18.67 -4.83
N PHE A 71 -0.22 -17.95 -5.90
CA PHE A 71 0.21 -18.59 -7.15
C PHE A 71 1.71 -18.83 -7.23
N GLY A 72 2.51 -18.19 -6.37
CA GLY A 72 3.96 -18.34 -6.37
C GLY A 72 4.42 -19.78 -6.14
N ASP A 73 3.74 -20.54 -5.29
CA ASP A 73 4.06 -21.94 -5.03
C ASP A 73 3.62 -22.84 -6.19
N VAL A 74 2.50 -22.52 -6.82
CA VAL A 74 2.04 -23.25 -8.02
C VAL A 74 3.02 -23.02 -9.18
N LEU A 75 3.39 -21.75 -9.41
CA LEU A 75 4.35 -21.38 -10.44
C LEU A 75 5.72 -21.98 -10.20
N SER A 76 6.17 -22.02 -8.93
CA SER A 76 7.41 -22.71 -8.53
C SER A 76 7.39 -24.18 -8.91
N LYS A 77 6.30 -24.88 -8.62
CA LYS A 77 6.16 -26.31 -8.95
C LYS A 77 6.23 -26.56 -10.46
N TYR A 78 5.63 -25.65 -11.27
CA TYR A 78 5.65 -25.78 -12.73
C TYR A 78 7.04 -25.47 -13.31
N ILE A 79 7.67 -24.39 -12.88
CA ILE A 79 8.99 -23.97 -13.41
C ILE A 79 10.07 -24.95 -12.96
N LEU A 80 10.06 -25.32 -11.69
CA LEU A 80 11.10 -26.21 -11.09
C LEU A 80 10.92 -27.67 -11.47
N LYS A 81 9.77 -28.06 -12.05
CA LYS A 81 9.58 -29.42 -12.59
C LYS A 81 10.57 -29.78 -13.70
N TYR A 82 11.02 -28.77 -14.45
CA TYR A 82 11.97 -28.95 -15.57
C TYR A 82 13.43 -28.73 -15.17
N ILE A 83 13.70 -28.38 -13.92
CA ILE A 83 15.03 -28.11 -13.40
C ILE A 83 15.34 -29.20 -12.34
N PRO A 84 16.52 -29.87 -12.39
CA PRO A 84 16.90 -30.81 -11.34
C PRO A 84 16.78 -30.18 -9.96
N TYR A 85 16.25 -30.95 -8.99
CA TYR A 85 16.05 -30.46 -7.63
C TYR A 85 17.39 -29.96 -7.07
N ASN A 86 17.44 -28.67 -6.77
CA ASN A 86 18.59 -28.02 -6.17
C ASN A 86 18.09 -26.98 -5.17
N ASP A 87 18.43 -27.18 -3.90
CA ASP A 87 18.06 -26.29 -2.80
C ASP A 87 18.47 -24.83 -3.04
N PHE A 88 19.60 -24.60 -3.72
CA PHE A 88 20.05 -23.27 -4.06
C PHE A 88 19.08 -22.58 -5.02
N ILE A 89 18.61 -23.28 -6.05
CA ILE A 89 17.66 -22.74 -7.04
C ILE A 89 16.32 -22.40 -6.36
N HIS A 90 15.83 -23.27 -5.47
CA HIS A 90 14.61 -23.00 -4.69
C HIS A 90 14.74 -21.77 -3.80
N LYS A 91 15.86 -21.61 -3.09
CA LYS A 91 16.13 -20.44 -2.25
C LYS A 91 16.24 -19.15 -3.09
N LEU A 92 16.94 -19.24 -4.22
CA LEU A 92 17.09 -18.11 -5.14
C LEU A 92 15.73 -17.67 -5.73
N TRP A 93 14.90 -18.63 -6.15
CA TRP A 93 13.56 -18.36 -6.65
C TRP A 93 12.69 -17.65 -5.61
N ASN A 94 12.68 -18.14 -4.38
CA ASN A 94 11.94 -17.52 -3.29
C ASN A 94 12.46 -16.11 -3.00
N LEU A 95 13.76 -15.90 -2.95
CA LEU A 95 14.37 -14.59 -2.75
C LEU A 95 13.95 -13.61 -3.85
N LEU A 96 14.04 -14.02 -5.11
CA LEU A 96 13.63 -13.19 -6.25
C LEU A 96 12.14 -12.84 -6.18
N ARG A 97 11.28 -13.78 -5.89
CA ARG A 97 9.85 -13.60 -5.78
C ARG A 97 9.47 -12.52 -4.76
N TYR A 98 10.01 -12.62 -3.54
CA TYR A 98 9.73 -11.63 -2.49
C TYR A 98 10.39 -10.28 -2.78
N SER A 99 11.59 -10.28 -3.36
CA SER A 99 12.29 -9.05 -3.73
C SER A 99 11.52 -8.25 -4.78
N ILE A 100 10.92 -8.91 -5.77
CA ILE A 100 10.07 -8.26 -6.79
C ILE A 100 8.90 -7.54 -6.14
N VAL A 101 8.19 -8.19 -5.20
CA VAL A 101 7.06 -7.58 -4.49
C VAL A 101 7.51 -6.35 -3.71
N ILE A 102 8.62 -6.45 -2.98
CA ILE A 102 9.17 -5.33 -2.19
C ILE A 102 9.54 -4.16 -3.11
N VAL A 103 10.20 -4.42 -4.23
CA VAL A 103 10.59 -3.39 -5.20
C VAL A 103 9.35 -2.71 -5.80
N VAL A 104 8.33 -3.48 -6.19
CA VAL A 104 7.07 -2.93 -6.70
C VAL A 104 6.38 -2.06 -5.64
N MET A 105 6.34 -2.49 -4.39
CA MET A 105 5.80 -1.68 -3.29
C MET A 105 6.57 -0.36 -3.13
N ILE A 106 7.90 -0.39 -3.14
CA ILE A 106 8.73 0.82 -3.06
C ILE A 106 8.42 1.76 -4.22
N ILE A 107 8.31 1.25 -5.46
CA ILE A 107 7.98 2.05 -6.63
C ILE A 107 6.61 2.70 -6.50
N ILE A 108 5.59 1.96 -6.03
CA ILE A 108 4.24 2.48 -5.85
C ILE A 108 4.21 3.55 -4.75
N PHE A 109 4.85 3.32 -3.59
CA PHE A 109 4.94 4.33 -2.55
C PHE A 109 5.75 5.55 -2.98
N ALA A 110 6.86 5.36 -3.72
CA ALA A 110 7.63 6.47 -4.29
C ALA A 110 6.78 7.28 -5.28
N ALA A 111 6.00 6.63 -6.14
CA ALA A 111 5.07 7.30 -7.03
C ALA A 111 3.99 8.07 -6.24
N ILE A 112 3.44 7.49 -5.18
CA ILE A 112 2.50 8.18 -4.29
C ILE A 112 3.17 9.45 -3.74
N TYR A 113 4.37 9.38 -3.17
CA TYR A 113 5.05 10.56 -2.61
C TYR A 113 5.47 11.59 -3.66
N ARG A 114 5.72 11.17 -4.89
CA ARG A 114 6.02 12.07 -5.98
C ARG A 114 4.79 12.84 -6.50
N TYR A 115 3.66 12.15 -6.64
CA TYR A 115 2.46 12.71 -7.29
C TYR A 115 1.40 13.23 -6.32
N THR A 116 1.48 12.82 -5.05
CA THR A 116 0.55 13.25 -4.00
C THR A 116 0.74 14.70 -3.58
N PRO A 117 1.97 15.21 -3.32
CA PRO A 117 2.15 16.60 -2.93
C PRO A 117 1.74 17.57 -4.03
N SER A 118 1.27 18.76 -3.63
CA SER A 118 0.90 19.80 -4.59
C SER A 118 2.12 20.43 -5.29
N LYS A 119 3.31 20.30 -4.70
CA LYS A 119 4.61 20.64 -5.29
C LYS A 119 5.21 19.38 -5.94
N ARG A 120 5.87 19.52 -7.07
CA ARG A 120 6.61 18.39 -7.68
C ARG A 120 7.80 18.02 -6.79
N THR A 121 7.89 16.74 -6.47
CA THR A 121 8.98 16.12 -5.71
C THR A 121 9.79 15.25 -6.65
N ASP A 122 11.10 15.22 -6.53
CA ASP A 122 11.95 14.36 -7.33
C ASP A 122 11.92 12.91 -6.85
N TRP A 123 12.23 11.97 -7.75
CA TRP A 123 12.28 10.55 -7.38
C TRP A 123 13.28 10.30 -6.26
N SER A 124 14.43 10.93 -6.29
CA SER A 124 15.47 10.81 -5.24
C SER A 124 14.99 11.24 -3.87
N GLU A 125 14.06 12.18 -3.80
CA GLU A 125 13.46 12.67 -2.56
C GLU A 125 12.31 11.78 -2.08
N ALA A 126 11.62 11.10 -3.00
CA ALA A 126 10.49 10.24 -2.69
C ALA A 126 10.91 8.84 -2.21
N ILE A 127 12.09 8.34 -2.63
CA ILE A 127 12.56 6.98 -2.34
C ILE A 127 12.77 6.70 -0.85
N PRO A 128 13.45 7.56 -0.05
CA PRO A 128 13.72 7.25 1.36
C PRO A 128 12.46 6.96 2.17
N GLY A 129 11.44 7.80 2.05
CA GLY A 129 10.15 7.58 2.69
C GLY A 129 9.41 6.36 2.15
N ALA A 130 9.52 6.09 0.84
CA ALA A 130 8.91 4.89 0.25
C ALA A 130 9.53 3.60 0.80
N VAL A 131 10.85 3.55 0.96
CA VAL A 131 11.55 2.43 1.61
C VAL A 131 11.10 2.28 3.06
N PHE A 132 11.09 3.39 3.82
CA PHE A 132 10.63 3.38 5.20
C PHE A 132 9.20 2.85 5.33
N VAL A 133 8.27 3.34 4.50
CA VAL A 133 6.87 2.90 4.51
C VAL A 133 6.75 1.43 4.14
N THR A 134 7.46 0.97 3.14
CA THR A 134 7.44 -0.44 2.72
C THR A 134 7.88 -1.35 3.86
N LEU A 135 9.01 -1.05 4.49
CA LEU A 135 9.53 -1.83 5.62
C LEU A 135 8.61 -1.74 6.84
N GLY A 136 8.15 -0.55 7.18
CA GLY A 136 7.23 -0.32 8.29
C GLY A 136 5.90 -1.04 8.09
N TRP A 137 5.33 -1.00 6.89
CA TRP A 137 4.08 -1.67 6.57
C TRP A 137 4.20 -3.20 6.63
N ILE A 138 5.30 -3.77 6.13
CA ILE A 138 5.59 -5.20 6.25
C ILE A 138 5.72 -5.58 7.73
N THR A 139 6.50 -4.82 8.51
CA THR A 139 6.71 -5.08 9.93
C THR A 139 5.39 -5.04 10.71
N VAL A 140 4.58 -4.01 10.49
CA VAL A 140 3.27 -3.89 11.14
C VAL A 140 2.33 -4.99 10.70
N SER A 141 2.32 -5.37 9.43
CA SER A 141 1.47 -6.45 8.93
C SER A 141 1.86 -7.80 9.54
N LEU A 142 3.15 -8.07 9.72
CA LEU A 142 3.63 -9.28 10.41
C LEU A 142 3.27 -9.27 11.89
N ALA A 143 3.49 -8.16 12.58
CA ALA A 143 3.11 -8.00 13.99
C ALA A 143 1.60 -8.16 14.18
N PHE A 144 0.82 -7.62 13.24
CA PHE A 144 -0.62 -7.70 13.25
C PHE A 144 -1.13 -9.12 12.98
N SER A 145 -0.51 -9.82 12.04
CA SER A 145 -0.77 -11.24 11.77
C SER A 145 -0.49 -12.10 13.01
N PHE A 146 0.63 -11.87 13.68
CA PHE A 146 0.94 -12.52 14.95
C PHE A 146 -0.10 -12.24 16.02
N TYR A 147 -0.49 -10.95 16.17
CA TYR A 147 -1.52 -10.56 17.12
C TYR A 147 -2.84 -11.28 16.86
N VAL A 148 -3.34 -11.24 15.63
CA VAL A 148 -4.62 -11.86 15.26
C VAL A 148 -4.59 -13.37 15.49
N ASN A 149 -3.49 -14.05 15.16
CA ASN A 149 -3.36 -15.50 15.31
C ASN A 149 -3.31 -15.94 16.79
N ASN A 150 -2.72 -15.14 17.66
CA ASN A 150 -2.56 -15.50 19.07
C ASN A 150 -3.71 -15.01 19.95
N PHE A 151 -4.42 -13.96 19.54
CA PHE A 151 -5.53 -13.37 20.31
C PHE A 151 -6.92 -13.70 19.73
N ALA A 152 -7.03 -14.79 18.95
CA ALA A 152 -8.27 -15.25 18.32
C ALA A 152 -9.45 -15.49 19.29
N ASN A 153 -9.20 -15.55 20.62
CA ASN A 153 -10.26 -15.63 21.63
C ASN A 153 -11.19 -14.41 21.66
N TYR A 154 -10.74 -13.24 21.20
CA TYR A 154 -11.57 -12.04 21.03
C TYR A 154 -12.72 -12.27 20.04
N SER A 155 -12.49 -13.08 19.01
CA SER A 155 -13.51 -13.47 18.04
C SER A 155 -14.65 -14.27 18.65
N ARG A 156 -14.40 -15.04 19.72
CA ARG A 156 -15.44 -15.80 20.44
C ARG A 156 -16.39 -14.91 21.23
N ILE A 157 -15.91 -13.77 21.73
CA ILE A 157 -16.71 -12.86 22.58
C ILE A 157 -17.45 -11.82 21.74
N TYR A 158 -16.76 -11.24 20.74
CA TYR A 158 -17.25 -10.10 19.94
C TYR A 158 -17.65 -10.47 18.52
N GLY A 159 -17.47 -11.75 18.09
CA GLY A 159 -17.86 -12.22 16.75
C GLY A 159 -17.26 -11.38 15.62
N SER A 160 -18.10 -11.03 14.65
CA SER A 160 -17.70 -10.23 13.47
C SER A 160 -17.26 -8.80 13.81
N LEU A 161 -17.71 -8.22 14.94
CA LEU A 161 -17.29 -6.89 15.37
C LEU A 161 -15.78 -6.84 15.67
N ALA A 162 -15.21 -7.90 16.23
CA ALA A 162 -13.77 -7.99 16.49
C ALA A 162 -12.96 -7.80 15.20
N THR A 163 -13.39 -8.44 14.12
CA THR A 163 -12.72 -8.33 12.80
C THR A 163 -12.72 -6.91 12.27
N ILE A 164 -13.82 -6.17 12.46
CA ILE A 164 -13.94 -4.77 12.03
C ILE A 164 -12.97 -3.89 12.83
N PHE A 165 -12.91 -4.02 14.15
CA PHE A 165 -11.98 -3.26 14.99
C PHE A 165 -10.53 -3.55 14.65
N VAL A 166 -10.22 -4.83 14.43
CA VAL A 166 -8.89 -5.29 14.01
C VAL A 166 -8.49 -4.65 12.69
N LEU A 167 -9.35 -4.69 11.68
CA LEU A 167 -9.12 -4.08 10.39
C LEU A 167 -8.94 -2.56 10.47
N MET A 168 -9.81 -1.88 11.23
CA MET A 168 -9.72 -0.42 11.43
C MET A 168 -8.40 -0.03 12.09
N THR A 169 -7.94 -0.78 13.09
CA THR A 169 -6.68 -0.53 13.78
C THR A 169 -5.51 -0.71 12.83
N TRP A 170 -5.51 -1.76 12.02
CA TRP A 170 -4.47 -1.99 11.00
C TRP A 170 -4.42 -0.87 9.95
N LEU A 171 -5.58 -0.43 9.45
CA LEU A 171 -5.68 0.69 8.50
C LEU A 171 -5.21 2.01 9.14
N TYR A 172 -5.53 2.25 10.41
CA TYR A 172 -5.09 3.42 11.14
C TYR A 172 -3.57 3.47 11.28
N ILE A 173 -2.93 2.40 11.74
CA ILE A 173 -1.47 2.31 11.87
C ILE A 173 -0.80 2.43 10.50
N SER A 174 -1.33 1.78 9.46
CA SER A 174 -0.85 1.89 8.08
C SER A 174 -0.87 3.33 7.58
N SER A 175 -1.94 4.08 7.89
CA SER A 175 -2.06 5.49 7.53
C SER A 175 -1.02 6.37 8.23
N ILE A 176 -0.73 6.11 9.51
CA ILE A 176 0.31 6.81 10.26
C ILE A 176 1.68 6.57 9.62
N ILE A 177 2.03 5.32 9.28
CA ILE A 177 3.30 4.99 8.65
C ILE A 177 3.48 5.73 7.33
N ILE A 178 2.41 5.82 6.52
CA ILE A 178 2.44 6.57 5.25
C ILE A 178 2.70 8.06 5.51
N ILE A 179 2.09 8.67 6.52
CA ILE A 179 2.31 10.08 6.84
C ILE A 179 3.73 10.32 7.33
N ILE A 180 4.27 9.44 8.20
CA ILE A 180 5.65 9.53 8.69
C ILE A 180 6.66 9.40 7.54
N GLY A 181 6.42 8.51 6.57
CA GLY A 181 7.25 8.42 5.38
C GLY A 181 7.27 9.71 4.55
N GLY A 182 6.13 10.40 4.47
CA GLY A 182 6.05 11.74 3.87
C GLY A 182 6.87 12.78 4.65
N GLU A 183 6.85 12.73 5.96
CA GLU A 183 7.65 13.61 6.82
C GLU A 183 9.16 13.38 6.62
N ILE A 184 9.59 12.12 6.56
CA ILE A 184 10.99 11.75 6.28
C ILE A 184 11.44 12.36 4.95
N ASN A 185 10.64 12.22 3.90
CA ASN A 185 10.96 12.79 2.59
C ASN A 185 11.04 14.32 2.63
N SER A 186 10.12 14.96 3.35
CA SER A 186 10.11 16.42 3.51
C SER A 186 11.39 16.93 4.16
N VAL A 187 11.78 16.32 5.27
CA VAL A 187 13.01 16.71 6.01
C VAL A 187 14.27 16.50 5.16
N LEU A 188 14.35 15.38 4.44
CA LEU A 188 15.50 15.09 3.57
C LEU A 188 15.56 16.01 2.34
N GLY A 189 14.40 16.35 1.75
CA GLY A 189 14.33 17.31 0.64
C GLY A 189 14.77 18.71 1.02
N ILE A 190 14.32 19.24 2.17
CA ILE A 190 14.76 20.55 2.68
C ILE A 190 16.26 20.59 2.90
N ARG A 191 16.83 19.51 3.44
CA ARG A 191 18.27 19.41 3.69
C ARG A 191 19.10 19.42 2.38
N LYS A 192 18.58 18.80 1.35
CA LYS A 192 19.24 18.80 0.03
C LYS A 192 19.23 20.18 -0.60
N ASP A 193 18.09 20.87 -0.62
CA ASP A 193 17.97 22.25 -1.13
C ASP A 193 18.95 23.20 -0.43
N GLN A 194 19.19 23.03 0.87
CA GLN A 194 20.14 23.84 1.65
C GLN A 194 21.62 23.55 1.30
N LEU A 195 21.94 22.33 0.87
CA LEU A 195 23.31 21.96 0.48
C LEU A 195 23.65 22.44 -0.94
N ASP A 196 22.66 22.45 -1.84
CA ASP A 196 22.82 22.89 -3.23
C ASP A 196 22.96 24.43 -3.40
N ILE A 197 22.64 25.18 -2.34
CA ILE A 197 22.76 26.66 -2.28
C ILE A 197 24.16 27.12 -1.76
N ARG A 198 25.00 26.20 -1.27
CA ARG A 198 26.36 26.50 -0.81
C ARG A 198 27.41 26.14 -1.86
#